data_554a323ccb18b6b706ba879d5a2b1da8
#
_entry.id   554a323ccb18b6b706ba879d5a2b1da8
#
_cell.length_a   1.000
_cell.length_b   1.000
_cell.length_c   1.000
_cell.angle_alpha   90.00
_cell.angle_beta   90.00
_cell.angle_gamma   90.00
#
_symmetry.space_group_name_H-M   'P 1'
#
loop_
_entity.id
_entity.type
_entity.pdbx_description
1 polymer ?
#
loop_
_entity_poly.entity_id
_entity_poly.type
_entity_poly.pdbx_seq_one_letter_code
_entity_poly.pdbx_strand_id
1 'polypeptide(L)'
;MMQGRVAWMVLACVLGALGLVVLGICVGSVGFENVLRPLLSPDLDPQGTALARQIVWEIRLPRTLGAWAAGALLGLAGAVAQGVFRNPLADPYLLGSAAGASLGVALALAVLGGSAGMLGGSMMQSGVAVSVFSSNLLVRLGLTGAAFVGAVLAVLLT
;
A
#
# COMPACT_ATOMS: atom_id res chain seq x y z
N MET A 1 16.09 -17.95 30.89
CA MET A 1 16.96 -17.62 29.72
C MET A 1 16.21 -17.46 28.39
N MET A 2 15.09 -18.14 28.10
CA MET A 2 14.32 -18.00 26.86
C MET A 2 13.63 -16.64 26.69
N GLN A 3 13.06 -16.06 27.74
CA GLN A 3 12.34 -14.78 27.68
C GLN A 3 13.24 -13.61 27.21
N GLY A 4 14.52 -13.57 27.64
CA GLY A 4 15.44 -12.53 27.18
C GLY A 4 15.74 -12.59 25.69
N ARG A 5 15.87 -13.81 25.12
CA ARG A 5 16.14 -13.98 23.67
C ARG A 5 14.95 -13.56 22.82
N VAL A 6 13.73 -13.87 23.26
CA VAL A 6 12.50 -13.44 22.57
C VAL A 6 12.36 -11.92 22.62
N ALA A 7 12.61 -11.30 23.76
CA ALA A 7 12.57 -9.85 23.89
C ALA A 7 13.58 -9.13 22.96
N TRP A 8 14.80 -9.68 22.87
CA TRP A 8 15.82 -9.15 21.93
C TRP A 8 15.42 -9.30 20.47
N MET A 9 14.81 -10.46 20.09
CA MET A 9 14.31 -10.66 18.73
C MET A 9 13.19 -9.68 18.39
N VAL A 10 12.23 -9.49 19.29
CA VAL A 10 11.13 -8.52 19.10
C VAL A 10 11.69 -7.11 18.99
N LEU A 11 12.62 -6.73 19.86
CA LEU A 11 13.27 -5.42 19.80
C LEU A 11 13.98 -5.20 18.46
N ALA A 12 14.74 -6.20 17.99
CA ALA A 12 15.44 -6.13 16.71
C ALA A 12 14.45 -5.99 15.52
N CYS A 13 13.32 -6.72 15.55
CA CYS A 13 12.28 -6.59 14.54
C CYS A 13 11.63 -5.20 14.55
N VAL A 14 11.34 -4.65 15.73
CA VAL A 14 10.76 -3.30 15.86
C VAL A 14 11.74 -2.23 15.38
N LEU A 15 13.01 -2.31 15.79
CA LEU A 15 14.04 -1.38 15.34
C LEU A 15 14.26 -1.49 13.81
N GLY A 16 14.27 -2.71 13.27
CA GLY A 16 14.35 -2.94 11.83
C GLY A 16 13.16 -2.35 11.08
N ALA A 17 11.95 -2.54 11.59
CA ALA A 17 10.73 -1.97 11.00
C ALA A 17 10.76 -0.44 11.01
N LEU A 18 11.16 0.18 12.13
CA LEU A 18 11.33 1.64 12.23
C LEU A 18 12.42 2.15 11.27
N GLY A 19 13.54 1.43 11.18
CA GLY A 19 14.61 1.76 10.22
C GLY A 19 14.14 1.73 8.77
N LEU A 20 13.32 0.73 8.40
CA LEU A 20 12.73 0.64 7.07
C LEU A 20 11.73 1.76 6.78
N VAL A 21 10.96 2.21 7.76
CA VAL A 21 10.08 3.39 7.61
C VAL A 21 10.90 4.64 7.34
N VAL A 22 11.95 4.87 8.12
CA VAL A 22 12.86 6.02 7.93
C VAL A 22 13.51 5.97 6.54
N LEU A 23 14.03 4.81 6.15
CA LEU A 23 14.60 4.61 4.81
C LEU A 23 13.57 4.88 3.70
N GLY A 24 12.34 4.40 3.85
CA GLY A 24 11.26 4.62 2.86
C GLY A 24 10.86 6.08 2.71
N ILE A 25 10.98 6.88 3.78
CA ILE A 25 10.76 8.33 3.73
C ILE A 25 11.95 9.04 3.08
N CYS A 26 13.18 8.61 3.40
CA CYS A 26 14.40 9.25 2.91
C CYS A 26 14.73 8.89 1.46
N VAL A 27 14.52 7.62 1.05
CA VAL A 27 14.85 7.14 -0.30
C VAL A 27 13.69 7.42 -1.25
N GLY A 28 13.96 8.12 -2.34
CA GLY A 28 12.98 8.36 -3.41
C GLY A 28 13.65 8.31 -4.77
N SER A 29 12.85 8.30 -5.84
CA SER A 29 13.31 8.25 -7.23
C SER A 29 14.21 9.41 -7.65
N VAL A 30 14.24 10.49 -6.87
CA VAL A 30 15.02 11.72 -7.14
C VAL A 30 16.29 11.81 -6.28
N GLY A 31 16.61 10.76 -5.50
CA GLY A 31 17.82 10.67 -4.68
C GLY A 31 17.66 11.21 -3.25
N PHE A 32 18.65 10.91 -2.41
CA PHE A 32 18.71 11.33 -1.01
C PHE A 32 18.89 12.83 -0.84
N GLU A 33 19.68 13.45 -1.71
CA GLU A 33 20.11 14.84 -1.54
C GLU A 33 18.99 15.85 -1.70
N ASN A 34 17.99 15.56 -2.54
CA ASN A 34 16.93 16.52 -2.87
C ASN A 34 15.87 16.72 -1.77
N VAL A 35 15.87 15.88 -0.75
CA VAL A 35 14.91 16.01 0.36
C VAL A 35 15.59 16.28 1.69
N LEU A 36 16.72 15.64 1.96
CA LEU A 36 17.46 15.83 3.21
C LEU A 36 18.14 17.20 3.28
N ARG A 37 18.75 17.66 2.19
CA ARG A 37 19.47 18.92 2.15
C ARG A 37 18.59 20.14 2.46
N PRO A 38 17.42 20.33 1.83
CA PRO A 38 16.51 21.42 2.18
C PRO A 38 15.95 21.32 3.60
N LEU A 39 15.71 20.10 4.11
CA LEU A 39 15.20 19.88 5.47
C LEU A 39 16.25 20.19 6.55
N LEU A 40 17.54 19.95 6.24
CA LEU A 40 18.66 20.22 7.18
C LEU A 40 19.14 21.66 7.12
N SER A 41 18.90 22.37 6.03
CA SER A 41 19.35 23.75 5.82
C SER A 41 18.24 24.59 5.18
N PRO A 42 17.14 24.84 5.89
CA PRO A 42 15.96 25.54 5.37
C PRO A 42 16.23 27.00 4.94
N ASP A 43 17.25 27.61 5.52
CA ASP A 43 17.61 29.01 5.28
C ASP A 43 18.27 29.25 3.91
N LEU A 44 18.81 28.19 3.30
CA LEU A 44 19.53 28.29 2.01
C LEU A 44 18.57 28.20 0.80
N ASP A 45 17.43 27.54 0.94
CA ASP A 45 16.42 27.40 -0.11
C ASP A 45 15.02 27.20 0.48
N PRO A 46 14.29 28.31 0.76
CA PRO A 46 12.94 28.23 1.31
C PRO A 46 11.92 27.55 0.39
N GLN A 47 12.07 27.69 -0.94
CA GLN A 47 11.16 27.06 -1.91
C GLN A 47 11.42 25.55 -2.02
N GLY A 48 12.68 25.15 -2.07
CA GLY A 48 13.06 23.74 -2.05
C GLY A 48 12.63 23.04 -0.76
N THR A 49 12.67 23.74 0.38
CA THR A 49 12.20 23.23 1.67
C THR A 49 10.70 22.98 1.68
N ALA A 50 9.91 23.90 1.12
CA ALA A 50 8.45 23.75 1.03
C ALA A 50 8.06 22.55 0.14
N LEU A 51 8.70 22.42 -1.03
CA LEU A 51 8.50 21.30 -1.95
C LEU A 51 8.94 19.95 -1.31
N ALA A 52 10.10 19.92 -0.65
CA ALA A 52 10.58 18.73 0.02
C ALA A 52 9.60 18.27 1.12
N ARG A 53 9.09 19.21 1.90
CA ARG A 53 8.08 18.94 2.94
C ARG A 53 6.79 18.39 2.34
N GLN A 54 6.30 18.97 1.25
CA GLN A 54 5.11 18.51 0.56
C GLN A 54 5.30 17.08 0.02
N ILE A 55 6.42 16.79 -0.64
CA ILE A 55 6.76 15.45 -1.14
C ILE A 55 6.79 14.42 0.00
N VAL A 56 7.40 14.77 1.13
CA VAL A 56 7.47 13.86 2.28
C VAL A 56 6.08 13.59 2.84
N TRP A 57 5.29 14.62 3.11
CA TRP A 57 4.01 14.48 3.79
C TRP A 57 2.89 13.93 2.90
N GLU A 58 2.82 14.35 1.63
CA GLU A 58 1.72 13.99 0.74
C GLU A 58 1.98 12.72 -0.08
N ILE A 59 3.25 12.38 -0.33
CA ILE A 59 3.60 11.28 -1.22
C ILE A 59 4.34 10.17 -0.47
N ARG A 60 5.47 10.47 0.18
CA ARG A 60 6.37 9.44 0.69
C ARG A 60 5.85 8.79 1.97
N LEU A 61 5.40 9.58 2.92
CA LEU A 61 4.93 9.09 4.21
C LEU A 61 3.68 8.22 4.07
N PRO A 62 2.61 8.61 3.37
CA PRO A 62 1.45 7.74 3.18
C PRO A 62 1.79 6.45 2.45
N ARG A 63 2.67 6.52 1.43
CA ARG A 63 3.10 5.34 0.67
C ARG A 63 3.92 4.38 1.53
N THR A 64 4.83 4.90 2.32
CA THR A 64 5.67 4.09 3.22
C THR A 64 4.85 3.43 4.31
N LEU A 65 3.94 4.18 4.94
CA LEU A 65 3.02 3.64 5.95
C LEU A 65 2.06 2.60 5.36
N GLY A 66 1.55 2.85 4.15
CA GLY A 66 0.72 1.89 3.43
C GLY A 66 1.45 0.58 3.12
N ALA A 67 2.68 0.67 2.63
CA ALA A 67 3.51 -0.51 2.37
C ALA A 67 3.83 -1.27 3.67
N TRP A 68 4.14 -0.57 4.74
CA TRP A 68 4.40 -1.16 6.06
C TRP A 68 3.17 -1.88 6.61
N ALA A 69 1.99 -1.24 6.55
CA ALA A 69 0.73 -1.83 6.99
C ALA A 69 0.37 -3.07 6.16
N ALA A 70 0.53 -3.00 4.84
CA ALA A 70 0.30 -4.14 3.95
C ALA A 70 1.22 -5.32 4.27
N GLY A 71 2.51 -5.05 4.49
CA GLY A 71 3.47 -6.09 4.90
C GLY A 71 3.14 -6.71 6.25
N ALA A 72 2.72 -5.91 7.23
CA ALA A 72 2.29 -6.38 8.54
C ALA A 72 1.04 -7.29 8.44
N LEU A 73 0.05 -6.89 7.65
CA LEU A 73 -1.16 -7.68 7.41
C LEU A 73 -0.86 -9.00 6.67
N LEU A 74 0.03 -8.97 5.68
CA LEU A 74 0.48 -10.17 4.99
C LEU A 74 1.23 -11.13 5.93
N GLY A 75 2.11 -10.60 6.78
CA GLY A 75 2.80 -11.39 7.78
C GLY A 75 1.85 -12.04 8.78
N LEU A 76 0.82 -11.29 9.24
CA LEU A 76 -0.22 -11.82 10.10
C LEU A 76 -1.04 -12.92 9.39
N ALA A 77 -1.47 -12.66 8.15
CA ALA A 77 -2.21 -13.66 7.37
C ALA A 77 -1.40 -14.93 7.15
N GLY A 78 -0.09 -14.80 6.87
CA GLY A 78 0.83 -15.94 6.78
C GLY A 78 0.92 -16.72 8.07
N ALA A 79 1.08 -16.05 9.21
CA ALA A 79 1.14 -16.69 10.51
C ALA A 79 -0.17 -17.46 10.85
N VAL A 80 -1.32 -16.86 10.52
CA VAL A 80 -2.63 -17.52 10.69
C VAL A 80 -2.75 -18.73 9.79
N ALA A 81 -2.39 -18.63 8.50
CA ALA A 81 -2.45 -19.73 7.55
C ALA A 81 -1.56 -20.89 8.00
N GLN A 82 -0.32 -20.61 8.42
CA GLN A 82 0.60 -21.64 8.94
C GLN A 82 0.06 -22.32 10.20
N GLY A 83 -0.59 -21.56 11.09
CA GLY A 83 -1.23 -22.11 12.30
C GLY A 83 -2.44 -22.99 11.99
N VAL A 84 -3.31 -22.56 11.09
CA VAL A 84 -4.53 -23.31 10.70
C VAL A 84 -4.18 -24.58 9.97
N PHE A 85 -3.30 -24.52 8.98
CA PHE A 85 -2.88 -25.69 8.20
C PHE A 85 -1.81 -26.56 8.90
N ARG A 86 -1.29 -26.09 10.04
CA ARG A 86 -0.17 -26.74 10.76
C ARG A 86 1.01 -27.06 9.83
N ASN A 87 1.25 -26.19 8.86
CA ASN A 87 2.28 -26.34 7.84
C ASN A 87 3.08 -25.03 7.73
N PRO A 88 4.38 -25.03 8.03
CA PRO A 88 5.22 -23.84 7.93
C PRO A 88 5.41 -23.32 6.49
N LEU A 89 5.03 -24.11 5.49
CA LEU A 89 5.05 -23.73 4.07
C LEU A 89 3.71 -23.17 3.58
N ALA A 90 2.70 -23.07 4.46
CA ALA A 90 1.42 -22.49 4.07
C ALA A 90 1.57 -21.01 3.71
N ASP A 91 1.10 -20.66 2.52
CA ASP A 91 1.11 -19.31 1.97
C ASP A 91 -0.31 -18.74 1.97
N PRO A 92 -0.55 -17.54 2.49
CA PRO A 92 -1.86 -16.89 2.44
C PRO A 92 -2.41 -16.69 1.02
N TYR A 93 -1.54 -16.67 0.01
CA TYR A 93 -1.96 -16.55 -1.40
C TYR A 93 -2.54 -17.85 -1.98
N LEU A 94 -2.29 -19.02 -1.39
CA LEU A 94 -2.81 -20.31 -1.87
C LEU A 94 -4.34 -20.36 -1.90
N LEU A 95 -5.02 -19.60 -1.05
CA LEU A 95 -6.48 -19.52 -1.01
C LEU A 95 -7.06 -18.59 -2.10
N GLY A 96 -6.25 -18.12 -3.04
CA GLY A 96 -6.71 -17.30 -4.17
C GLY A 96 -7.17 -15.89 -3.79
N SER A 97 -6.88 -15.42 -2.56
CA SER A 97 -7.31 -14.09 -2.08
C SER A 97 -6.83 -12.95 -2.98
N ALA A 98 -5.59 -13.01 -3.47
CA ALA A 98 -5.04 -12.00 -4.38
C ALA A 98 -5.74 -12.00 -5.76
N ALA A 99 -6.01 -13.18 -6.32
CA ALA A 99 -6.73 -13.33 -7.57
C ALA A 99 -8.18 -12.84 -7.44
N GLY A 100 -8.85 -13.17 -6.32
CA GLY A 100 -10.19 -12.69 -6.00
C GLY A 100 -10.25 -11.18 -5.84
N ALA A 101 -9.28 -10.58 -5.15
CA ALA A 101 -9.18 -9.12 -5.03
C ALA A 101 -9.04 -8.45 -6.39
N SER A 102 -8.15 -8.96 -7.26
CA SER A 102 -7.93 -8.43 -8.60
C SER A 102 -9.19 -8.55 -9.47
N LEU A 103 -9.89 -9.68 -9.40
CA LEU A 103 -11.15 -9.88 -10.10
C LEU A 103 -12.23 -8.92 -9.58
N GLY A 104 -12.35 -8.72 -8.27
CA GLY A 104 -13.30 -7.80 -7.67
C GLY A 104 -13.10 -6.36 -8.16
N VAL A 105 -11.84 -5.89 -8.20
CA VAL A 105 -11.50 -4.57 -8.76
C VAL A 105 -11.80 -4.50 -10.24
N ALA A 106 -11.45 -5.53 -11.03
CA ALA A 106 -11.70 -5.55 -12.46
C ALA A 106 -13.20 -5.48 -12.78
N LEU A 107 -14.03 -6.23 -12.06
CA LEU A 107 -15.49 -6.17 -12.20
C LEU A 107 -16.04 -4.81 -11.79
N ALA A 108 -15.58 -4.23 -10.68
CA ALA A 108 -15.98 -2.90 -10.26
C ALA A 108 -15.64 -1.84 -11.32
N LEU A 109 -14.45 -1.90 -11.89
CA LEU A 109 -14.04 -0.99 -12.97
C LEU A 109 -14.84 -1.23 -14.26
N ALA A 110 -15.17 -2.47 -14.59
CA ALA A 110 -16.00 -2.78 -15.75
C ALA A 110 -17.43 -2.21 -15.59
N VAL A 111 -18.01 -2.34 -14.39
CA VAL A 111 -19.36 -1.81 -14.10
C VAL A 111 -19.35 -0.29 -14.04
N LEU A 112 -18.42 0.31 -13.30
CA LEU A 112 -18.32 1.77 -13.15
C LEU A 112 -17.79 2.43 -14.44
N GLY A 113 -16.80 1.83 -15.08
CA GLY A 113 -16.20 2.32 -16.32
C GLY A 113 -17.11 2.10 -17.54
N GLY A 114 -17.83 0.99 -17.58
CA GLY A 114 -18.80 0.69 -18.65
C GLY A 114 -19.99 1.65 -18.66
N SER A 115 -20.50 2.03 -17.49
CA SER A 115 -21.57 3.03 -17.37
C SER A 115 -21.10 4.44 -17.75
N ALA A 116 -19.86 4.81 -17.42
CA ALA A 116 -19.26 6.07 -17.84
C ALA A 116 -18.91 6.10 -19.34
N GLY A 117 -18.57 4.94 -19.92
CA GLY A 117 -18.29 4.78 -21.36
C GLY A 117 -19.53 4.90 -22.24
N MET A 118 -20.71 4.52 -21.74
CA MET A 118 -21.98 4.71 -22.46
C MET A 118 -22.45 6.17 -22.50
N LEU A 119 -22.01 7.00 -21.55
CA LEU A 119 -22.36 8.43 -21.47
C LEU A 119 -21.31 9.36 -22.12
N GLY A 120 -20.15 8.85 -22.52
CA GLY A 120 -19.11 9.68 -23.13
C GLY A 120 -17.95 8.87 -23.68
N GLY A 121 -18.09 8.37 -24.90
CA GLY A 121 -17.12 7.49 -25.57
C GLY A 121 -15.70 8.01 -25.83
N SER A 122 -15.23 9.02 -25.09
CA SER A 122 -13.88 9.60 -25.23
C SER A 122 -13.07 9.64 -23.92
N MET A 123 -13.65 9.30 -22.77
CA MET A 123 -12.95 9.43 -21.49
C MET A 123 -11.92 8.32 -21.20
N MET A 124 -12.02 7.18 -21.87
CA MET A 124 -11.09 6.06 -21.65
C MET A 124 -9.78 6.22 -22.43
N GLN A 125 -9.76 7.09 -23.44
CA GLN A 125 -8.59 7.35 -24.29
C GLN A 125 -7.65 8.44 -23.73
N SER A 126 -8.11 9.29 -22.84
CA SER A 126 -7.33 10.35 -22.24
C SER A 126 -7.16 10.02 -20.76
N GLY A 127 -5.93 9.99 -20.24
CA GLY A 127 -5.57 9.70 -18.84
C GLY A 127 -6.34 10.46 -17.73
N VAL A 128 -7.41 11.19 -18.13
CA VAL A 128 -8.39 11.87 -17.29
C VAL A 128 -9.19 10.88 -16.42
N ALA A 129 -9.49 9.68 -16.94
CA ALA A 129 -10.21 8.67 -16.16
C ALA A 129 -9.44 8.27 -14.91
N VAL A 130 -8.12 8.07 -15.02
CA VAL A 130 -7.25 7.71 -13.90
C VAL A 130 -7.16 8.84 -12.86
N SER A 131 -7.15 10.09 -13.30
CA SER A 131 -7.08 11.25 -12.38
C SER A 131 -8.40 11.48 -11.63
N VAL A 132 -9.54 11.27 -12.27
CA VAL A 132 -10.87 11.35 -11.62
C VAL A 132 -11.03 10.23 -10.61
N PHE A 133 -10.56 8.99 -10.91
CA PHE A 133 -10.55 7.88 -9.97
C PHE A 133 -9.61 8.13 -8.78
N SER A 134 -8.51 8.83 -8.97
CA SER A 134 -7.55 9.12 -7.91
C SER A 134 -7.98 10.26 -6.98
N SER A 135 -8.84 11.18 -7.43
CA SER A 135 -9.24 12.37 -6.65
C SER A 135 -10.48 12.13 -5.76
N ASN A 136 -11.35 11.18 -6.10
CA ASN A 136 -12.58 10.91 -5.35
C ASN A 136 -12.40 9.83 -4.27
N LEU A 137 -12.53 10.22 -3.00
CA LEU A 137 -12.45 9.32 -1.85
C LEU A 137 -13.46 8.16 -1.96
N LEU A 138 -14.68 8.43 -2.42
CA LEU A 138 -15.74 7.43 -2.58
C LEU A 138 -15.37 6.35 -3.59
N VAL A 139 -14.74 6.74 -4.70
CA VAL A 139 -14.28 5.78 -5.72
C VAL A 139 -13.15 4.91 -5.16
N ARG A 140 -12.21 5.52 -4.46
CA ARG A 140 -11.10 4.77 -3.81
C ARG A 140 -11.63 3.77 -2.79
N LEU A 141 -12.56 4.18 -1.94
CA LEU A 141 -13.20 3.29 -0.97
C LEU A 141 -14.01 2.20 -1.65
N GLY A 142 -14.73 2.52 -2.73
CA GLY A 142 -15.48 1.56 -3.52
C GLY A 142 -14.58 0.49 -4.16
N LEU A 143 -13.45 0.87 -4.76
CA LEU A 143 -12.48 -0.08 -5.32
C LEU A 143 -11.82 -0.94 -4.24
N THR A 144 -11.47 -0.34 -3.10
CA THR A 144 -10.93 -1.10 -1.96
C THR A 144 -11.96 -2.08 -1.40
N GLY A 145 -13.22 -1.66 -1.30
CA GLY A 145 -14.33 -2.53 -0.89
C GLY A 145 -14.54 -3.69 -1.87
N ALA A 146 -14.52 -3.41 -3.18
CA ALA A 146 -14.64 -4.43 -4.21
C ALA A 146 -13.48 -5.44 -4.18
N ALA A 147 -12.25 -4.97 -3.95
CA ALA A 147 -11.09 -5.84 -3.76
C ALA A 147 -11.28 -6.75 -2.54
N PHE A 148 -11.73 -6.18 -1.42
CA PHE A 148 -11.96 -6.93 -0.19
C PHE A 148 -13.05 -7.99 -0.34
N VAL A 149 -14.19 -7.62 -0.92
CA VAL A 149 -15.29 -8.57 -1.20
C VAL A 149 -14.83 -9.68 -2.14
N GLY A 150 -14.11 -9.33 -3.22
CA GLY A 150 -13.56 -10.31 -4.15
C GLY A 150 -12.59 -11.28 -3.49
N ALA A 151 -11.71 -10.78 -2.61
CA ALA A 151 -10.80 -11.63 -1.84
C ALA A 151 -11.54 -12.59 -0.90
N VAL A 152 -12.53 -12.09 -0.15
CA VAL A 152 -13.35 -12.90 0.76
C VAL A 152 -14.13 -13.97 0.01
N LEU A 153 -14.77 -13.61 -1.11
CA LEU A 153 -15.51 -14.57 -1.92
C LEU A 153 -14.60 -15.66 -2.48
N ALA A 154 -13.40 -15.31 -2.95
CA ALA A 154 -12.43 -16.30 -3.42
C ALA A 154 -12.06 -17.30 -2.31
N VAL A 155 -11.75 -16.81 -1.12
CA VAL A 155 -11.41 -17.66 0.04
C VAL A 155 -12.56 -18.55 0.48
N LEU A 156 -13.82 -18.05 0.39
CA LEU A 156 -15.00 -18.85 0.76
C LEU A 156 -15.35 -19.92 -0.27
N LEU A 157 -14.94 -19.74 -1.53
CA LEU A 157 -15.19 -20.69 -2.62
C LEU A 157 -14.11 -21.78 -2.74
N THR A 158 -12.97 -21.62 -2.05
CA THR A 158 -11.84 -22.55 -2.05
C THR A 158 -11.92 -23.50 -0.87
#